data_8bb9a164cce89b762e87f022ea5b6060
#
_entry.id   8bb9a164cce89b762e87f022ea5b6060
#
_cell.length_a   1.000
_cell.length_b   1.000
_cell.length_c   1.000
_cell.angle_alpha   90.00
_cell.angle_beta   90.00
_cell.angle_gamma   90.00
#
_symmetry.space_group_name_H-M   'P 1'
#
loop_
_entity.id
_entity.type
_entity.pdbx_description
1 polymer ?
#
loop_
_entity_poly.entity_id
_entity_poly.type
_entity_poly.pdbx_seq_one_letter_code
_entity_poly.pdbx_strand_id
1 'polypeptide(L)'
;MICHAEAEDLPAILELQYLAYRTEAELLGNWDIPPLKQKLSEVEEEFRTGVFLKLISENDGDAIVGSVRAVEKDGAVQIGKLMVHPQFRRRGYGRMLLSAIEAEFAGKRCVLFTSTRSVNNIRLYESAGYRIFETRTISPELKFVYMEKQL
;
A
#
# COMPACT_ATOMS: atom_id res chain seq x y z
N MET A 1 3.02 -10.44 13.00
CA MET A 1 4.16 -11.02 12.24
C MET A 1 4.05 -10.65 10.77
N ILE A 2 5.12 -10.13 10.21
CA ILE A 2 5.18 -9.77 8.78
C ILE A 2 6.05 -10.80 8.06
N CYS A 3 5.54 -11.33 6.95
CA CYS A 3 6.27 -12.28 6.12
C CYS A 3 5.84 -12.15 4.65
N HIS A 4 6.56 -12.85 3.76
CA HIS A 4 6.19 -12.86 2.35
C HIS A 4 4.85 -13.56 2.16
N ALA A 5 4.02 -12.99 1.30
CA ALA A 5 2.76 -13.62 0.91
C ALA A 5 3.03 -14.77 -0.06
N GLU A 6 2.15 -15.75 -0.02
CA GLU A 6 2.14 -16.86 -0.96
C GLU A 6 0.97 -16.69 -1.94
N ALA A 7 1.00 -17.41 -3.05
CA ALA A 7 -0.05 -17.30 -4.07
C ALA A 7 -1.44 -17.56 -3.49
N GLU A 8 -1.54 -18.49 -2.56
CA GLU A 8 -2.81 -18.83 -1.89
C GLU A 8 -3.35 -17.73 -0.99
N ASP A 9 -2.52 -16.74 -0.63
CA ASP A 9 -2.93 -15.59 0.19
C ASP A 9 -3.63 -14.50 -0.64
N LEU A 10 -3.48 -14.51 -1.96
CA LEU A 10 -3.94 -13.41 -2.82
C LEU A 10 -5.43 -13.12 -2.73
N PRO A 11 -6.33 -14.13 -2.68
CA PRO A 11 -7.75 -13.84 -2.48
C PRO A 11 -8.03 -13.08 -1.19
N ALA A 12 -7.39 -13.47 -0.08
CA ALA A 12 -7.56 -12.79 1.20
C ALA A 12 -6.98 -11.37 1.18
N ILE A 13 -5.85 -11.19 0.51
CA ILE A 13 -5.23 -9.86 0.35
C ILE A 13 -6.16 -8.95 -0.47
N LEU A 14 -6.78 -9.48 -1.52
CA LEU A 14 -7.72 -8.69 -2.33
C LEU A 14 -8.97 -8.31 -1.54
N GLU A 15 -9.50 -9.20 -0.72
CA GLU A 15 -10.63 -8.88 0.16
C GLU A 15 -10.24 -7.78 1.15
N LEU A 16 -9.06 -7.87 1.73
CA LEU A 16 -8.52 -6.83 2.60
C LEU A 16 -8.40 -5.50 1.86
N GLN A 17 -7.96 -5.53 0.62
CA GLN A 17 -7.84 -4.35 -0.23
C GLN A 17 -9.20 -3.67 -0.41
N TYR A 18 -10.23 -4.42 -0.74
CA TYR A 18 -11.57 -3.85 -0.89
C TYR A 18 -12.05 -3.20 0.40
N LEU A 19 -11.82 -3.86 1.53
CA LEU A 19 -12.23 -3.34 2.83
C LEU A 19 -11.45 -2.08 3.22
N ALA A 20 -10.14 -2.09 3.05
CA ALA A 20 -9.27 -0.98 3.44
C ALA A 20 -9.51 0.26 2.58
N TYR A 21 -9.73 0.09 1.27
CA TYR A 21 -9.93 1.21 0.35
C TYR A 21 -11.34 1.80 0.37
N ARG A 22 -12.27 1.24 1.13
CA ARG A 22 -13.56 1.87 1.39
C ARG A 22 -13.37 3.22 2.09
N THR A 23 -12.44 3.29 3.03
CA THR A 23 -12.11 4.54 3.73
C THR A 23 -11.64 5.60 2.74
N GLU A 24 -10.78 5.21 1.80
CA GLU A 24 -10.28 6.11 0.76
C GLU A 24 -11.43 6.58 -0.15
N ALA A 25 -12.30 5.68 -0.55
CA ALA A 25 -13.47 6.00 -1.37
C ALA A 25 -14.39 7.00 -0.68
N GLU A 26 -14.64 6.81 0.61
CA GLU A 26 -15.44 7.74 1.41
C GLU A 26 -14.78 9.12 1.47
N LEU A 27 -13.47 9.14 1.72
CA LEU A 27 -12.71 10.39 1.79
C LEU A 27 -12.76 11.17 0.48
N LEU A 28 -12.67 10.47 -0.65
CA LEU A 28 -12.69 11.08 -1.98
C LEU A 28 -14.11 11.35 -2.51
N GLY A 29 -15.13 10.77 -1.86
CA GLY A 29 -16.50 10.81 -2.36
C GLY A 29 -16.67 10.09 -3.70
N ASN A 30 -15.83 9.08 -3.96
CA ASN A 30 -15.81 8.37 -5.23
C ASN A 30 -15.55 6.88 -4.97
N TRP A 31 -16.53 6.03 -5.27
CA TRP A 31 -16.44 4.58 -5.10
C TRP A 31 -15.93 3.86 -6.35
N ASP A 32 -15.62 4.60 -7.40
CA ASP A 32 -15.15 4.08 -8.68
C ASP A 32 -13.62 4.15 -8.79
N ILE A 33 -12.92 4.01 -7.67
CA ILE A 33 -11.46 4.07 -7.62
C ILE A 33 -10.85 2.72 -8.01
N PRO A 34 -9.70 2.70 -8.71
CA PRO A 34 -9.09 1.48 -9.20
C PRO A 34 -8.89 0.36 -8.16
N PRO A 35 -8.45 0.65 -6.91
CA PRO A 35 -8.27 -0.42 -5.93
C PRO A 35 -9.53 -1.22 -5.61
N LEU A 36 -10.72 -0.61 -5.73
CA LEU A 36 -11.99 -1.28 -5.49
C LEU A 36 -12.48 -2.08 -6.69
N LYS A 37 -11.86 -1.89 -7.85
CA LYS A 37 -12.23 -2.54 -9.11
C LYS A 37 -11.24 -3.63 -9.53
N GLN A 38 -10.11 -3.72 -8.86
CA GLN A 38 -9.06 -4.66 -9.22
C GLN A 38 -9.56 -6.10 -9.08
N LYS A 39 -9.24 -6.93 -10.06
CA LYS A 39 -9.63 -8.34 -10.10
C LYS A 39 -8.50 -9.22 -9.58
N LEU A 40 -8.85 -10.42 -9.13
CA LEU A 40 -7.86 -11.37 -8.64
C LEU A 40 -6.80 -11.68 -9.70
N SER A 41 -7.18 -11.82 -10.98
CA SER A 41 -6.23 -12.08 -12.07
C SER A 41 -5.19 -10.97 -12.20
N GLU A 42 -5.57 -9.73 -11.92
CA GLU A 42 -4.68 -8.58 -11.98
C GLU A 42 -3.72 -8.58 -10.78
N VAL A 43 -4.21 -8.95 -9.60
CA VAL A 43 -3.37 -9.11 -8.40
C VAL A 43 -2.35 -10.23 -8.60
N GLU A 44 -2.78 -11.34 -9.19
CA GLU A 44 -1.91 -12.46 -9.51
C GLU A 44 -0.79 -12.05 -10.48
N GLU A 45 -1.11 -11.21 -11.46
CA GLU A 45 -0.13 -10.69 -12.39
C GLU A 45 0.91 -9.81 -11.68
N GLU A 46 0.47 -8.92 -10.79
CA GLU A 46 1.39 -8.11 -9.98
C GLU A 46 2.27 -8.98 -9.09
N PHE A 47 1.72 -10.07 -8.57
CA PHE A 47 2.45 -10.99 -7.68
C PHE A 47 3.61 -11.68 -8.41
N ARG A 48 3.47 -11.95 -9.71
CA ARG A 48 4.52 -12.62 -10.49
C ARG A 48 5.81 -11.81 -10.59
N THR A 49 5.71 -10.50 -10.59
CA THR A 49 6.86 -9.61 -10.82
C THR A 49 7.25 -8.78 -9.61
N GLY A 50 6.42 -8.77 -8.58
CA GLY A 50 6.63 -7.94 -7.40
C GLY A 50 6.89 -8.73 -6.13
N VAL A 51 7.07 -7.99 -5.05
CA VAL A 51 7.19 -8.54 -3.70
C VAL A 51 5.94 -8.15 -2.93
N PHE A 52 5.27 -9.15 -2.35
CA PHE A 52 4.08 -8.94 -1.52
C PHE A 52 4.39 -9.37 -0.11
N LEU A 53 4.14 -8.49 0.85
CA LEU A 53 4.23 -8.82 2.27
C LEU A 53 2.84 -8.85 2.90
N LYS A 54 2.67 -9.71 3.89
CA LYS A 54 1.43 -9.81 4.66
C LYS A 54 1.73 -9.63 6.14
N LEU A 55 0.82 -9.01 6.86
CA LEU A 55 0.83 -8.92 8.31
C LEU A 55 -0.25 -9.85 8.86
N ILE A 56 0.17 -10.80 9.67
CA ILE A 56 -0.71 -11.80 10.27
C ILE A 56 -0.99 -11.44 11.72
N SER A 57 -2.26 -11.53 12.12
CA SER A 57 -2.66 -11.42 13.51
C SER A 57 -2.81 -12.82 14.09
N GLU A 58 -1.84 -13.23 14.90
CA GLU A 58 -1.82 -14.58 15.50
C GLU A 58 -2.97 -14.79 16.49
N ASN A 59 -3.41 -13.72 17.16
CA ASN A 59 -4.51 -13.78 18.11
C ASN A 59 -5.90 -13.87 17.44
N ASP A 60 -5.96 -13.73 16.13
CA ASP A 60 -7.20 -13.73 15.35
C ASP A 60 -7.20 -14.84 14.30
N GLY A 61 -6.66 -16.01 14.65
CA GLY A 61 -6.66 -17.18 13.77
C GLY A 61 -5.75 -17.03 12.57
N ASP A 62 -4.64 -16.32 12.72
CA ASP A 62 -3.69 -16.03 11.64
C ASP A 62 -4.30 -15.27 10.48
N ALA A 63 -5.29 -14.44 10.77
CA ALA A 63 -5.92 -13.60 9.76
C ALA A 63 -4.92 -12.58 9.19
N ILE A 64 -5.00 -12.34 7.89
CA ILE A 64 -4.21 -11.29 7.23
C ILE A 64 -4.89 -9.95 7.50
N VAL A 65 -4.23 -9.09 8.27
CA VAL A 65 -4.77 -7.80 8.70
C VAL A 65 -4.05 -6.61 8.10
N GLY A 66 -3.01 -6.85 7.34
CA GLY A 66 -2.28 -5.82 6.63
C GLY A 66 -1.49 -6.41 5.47
N SER A 67 -1.13 -5.55 4.53
CA SER A 67 -0.33 -5.96 3.37
C SER A 67 0.31 -4.73 2.73
N VAL A 68 1.38 -4.97 2.00
CA VAL A 68 2.04 -3.97 1.15
C VAL A 68 2.71 -4.73 0.02
N ARG A 69 2.84 -4.07 -1.13
CA ARG A 69 3.55 -4.66 -2.25
C ARG A 69 4.43 -3.65 -2.95
N ALA A 70 5.42 -4.16 -3.66
CA ALA A 70 6.35 -3.32 -4.40
C ALA A 70 6.86 -4.05 -5.62
N VAL A 71 7.21 -3.28 -6.63
CA VAL A 71 7.85 -3.79 -7.85
C VAL A 71 8.93 -2.81 -8.29
N GLU A 72 10.06 -3.33 -8.72
CA GLU A 72 11.12 -2.50 -9.28
C GLU A 72 10.81 -2.26 -10.75
N LYS A 73 10.77 -0.98 -11.13
CA LYS A 73 10.44 -0.55 -12.49
C LYS A 73 11.13 0.76 -12.79
N ASP A 74 11.76 0.85 -13.98
CA ASP A 74 12.41 2.06 -14.45
C ASP A 74 13.43 2.64 -13.46
N GLY A 75 14.17 1.76 -12.80
CA GLY A 75 15.23 2.14 -11.86
C GLY A 75 14.77 2.58 -10.49
N ALA A 76 13.50 2.43 -10.18
CA ALA A 76 12.95 2.77 -8.87
C ALA A 76 12.01 1.67 -8.39
N VAL A 77 11.86 1.58 -7.08
CA VAL A 77 10.92 0.65 -6.43
C VAL A 77 9.58 1.36 -6.25
N GLN A 78 8.56 0.84 -6.90
CA GLN A 78 7.20 1.36 -6.78
C GLN A 78 6.50 0.63 -5.63
N ILE A 79 6.29 1.31 -4.52
CA ILE A 79 5.57 0.76 -3.36
C ILE A 79 4.10 1.12 -3.50
N GLY A 80 3.23 0.15 -3.29
CA GLY A 80 1.80 0.37 -3.40
C GLY A 80 0.97 -0.51 -2.50
N LYS A 81 -0.29 -0.18 -2.43
CA LYS A 81 -1.29 -0.94 -1.67
C LYS A 81 -0.85 -1.24 -0.24
N LEU A 82 -0.25 -0.22 0.41
CA LEU A 82 0.00 -0.26 1.85
C LEU A 82 -1.35 -0.13 2.55
N MET A 83 -1.77 -1.18 3.22
CA MET A 83 -3.11 -1.24 3.79
C MET A 83 -3.14 -2.00 5.09
N VAL A 84 -4.01 -1.53 5.99
CA VAL A 84 -4.24 -2.16 7.30
C VAL A 84 -5.76 -2.28 7.49
N HIS A 85 -6.20 -3.43 7.95
CA HIS A 85 -7.61 -3.68 8.27
C HIS A 85 -8.13 -2.56 9.19
N PRO A 86 -9.32 -2.00 8.93
CA PRO A 86 -9.84 -0.86 9.72
C PRO A 86 -9.85 -1.08 11.23
N GLN A 87 -10.09 -2.30 11.69
CA GLN A 87 -10.12 -2.62 13.13
C GLN A 87 -8.72 -2.73 13.74
N PHE A 88 -7.67 -2.71 12.93
CA PHE A 88 -6.29 -2.85 13.40
C PHE A 88 -5.46 -1.58 13.18
N ARG A 89 -6.10 -0.47 12.81
CA ARG A 89 -5.44 0.83 12.61
C ARG A 89 -5.01 1.44 13.93
N ARG A 90 -4.11 2.42 13.86
CA ARG A 90 -3.54 3.16 15.00
C ARG A 90 -2.69 2.30 15.92
N ARG A 91 -2.12 1.22 15.40
CA ARG A 91 -1.21 0.33 16.13
C ARG A 91 0.21 0.35 15.59
N GLY A 92 0.49 1.23 14.62
CA GLY A 92 1.80 1.33 13.98
C GLY A 92 2.08 0.28 12.91
N TYR A 93 1.08 -0.48 12.50
CA TYR A 93 1.25 -1.57 11.53
C TYR A 93 1.61 -1.06 10.13
N GLY A 94 1.05 0.07 9.71
CA GLY A 94 1.41 0.68 8.42
C GLY A 94 2.89 1.03 8.37
N ARG A 95 3.42 1.59 9.43
CA ARG A 95 4.84 1.92 9.54
C ARG A 95 5.72 0.66 9.50
N MET A 96 5.29 -0.37 10.20
CA MET A 96 6.00 -1.65 10.23
C MET A 96 6.06 -2.30 8.86
N LEU A 97 4.93 -2.30 8.14
CA LEU A 97 4.86 -2.83 6.78
C LEU A 97 5.75 -2.04 5.82
N LEU A 98 5.73 -0.73 5.93
CA LEU A 98 6.57 0.13 5.10
C LEU A 98 8.06 -0.15 5.33
N SER A 99 8.49 -0.23 6.59
CA SER A 99 9.87 -0.60 6.93
C SER A 99 10.24 -1.98 6.41
N ALA A 100 9.33 -2.95 6.50
CA ALA A 100 9.58 -4.31 6.05
C ALA A 100 9.76 -4.39 4.54
N ILE A 101 8.94 -3.68 3.77
CA ILE A 101 9.08 -3.68 2.31
C ILE A 101 10.35 -2.93 1.88
N GLU A 102 10.71 -1.86 2.56
CA GLU A 102 11.95 -1.14 2.29
C GLU A 102 13.17 -2.04 2.49
N ALA A 103 13.15 -2.91 3.49
CA ALA A 103 14.25 -3.82 3.77
C ALA A 103 14.53 -4.80 2.62
N GLU A 104 13.54 -5.07 1.78
CA GLU A 104 13.69 -5.93 0.60
C GLU A 104 14.48 -5.23 -0.53
N PHE A 105 14.66 -3.92 -0.46
CA PHE A 105 15.20 -3.11 -1.56
C PHE A 105 16.28 -2.14 -1.10
N ALA A 106 17.13 -2.57 -0.17
CA ALA A 106 18.22 -1.74 0.36
C ALA A 106 19.05 -1.09 -0.74
N GLY A 107 19.37 0.19 -0.59
CA GLY A 107 20.18 0.94 -1.54
C GLY A 107 19.41 1.48 -2.75
N LYS A 108 18.11 1.25 -2.84
CA LYS A 108 17.31 1.65 -3.99
C LYS A 108 16.48 2.89 -3.68
N ARG A 109 16.05 3.57 -4.74
CA ARG A 109 15.11 4.69 -4.64
C ARG A 109 13.70 4.13 -4.60
N CYS A 110 12.94 4.49 -3.57
CA CYS A 110 11.55 4.08 -3.43
C CYS A 110 10.63 5.25 -3.77
N VAL A 111 9.54 4.93 -4.48
CA VAL A 111 8.52 5.89 -4.89
C VAL A 111 7.16 5.34 -4.49
N LEU A 112 6.30 6.21 -4.00
CA LEU A 112 4.90 5.90 -3.72
C LEU A 112 4.05 7.14 -3.99
N PHE A 113 2.74 6.96 -4.02
CA PHE A 113 1.84 8.10 -4.21
C PHE A 113 0.59 7.92 -3.37
N THR A 114 -0.06 9.05 -3.09
CA THR A 114 -1.35 9.07 -2.41
C THR A 114 -2.11 10.33 -2.79
N SER A 115 -3.41 10.37 -2.47
CA SER A 115 -4.23 11.56 -2.70
C SER A 115 -3.79 12.70 -1.78
N THR A 116 -3.89 13.93 -2.27
CA THR A 116 -3.67 15.13 -1.44
C THR A 116 -4.64 15.19 -0.26
N ARG A 117 -5.76 14.50 -0.32
CA ARG A 117 -6.75 14.43 0.77
C ARG A 117 -6.39 13.42 1.84
N SER A 118 -5.48 12.50 1.55
CA SER A 118 -5.05 11.45 2.47
C SER A 118 -3.97 11.97 3.41
N VAL A 119 -4.34 12.92 4.27
CA VAL A 119 -3.42 13.62 5.17
C VAL A 119 -2.67 12.65 6.09
N ASN A 120 -3.37 11.63 6.59
CA ASN A 120 -2.74 10.63 7.47
C ASN A 120 -1.69 9.81 6.73
N ASN A 121 -1.92 9.46 5.47
CA ASN A 121 -0.93 8.75 4.66
C ASN A 121 0.29 9.62 4.40
N ILE A 122 0.08 10.87 4.03
CA ILE A 122 1.18 11.82 3.79
C ILE A 122 2.04 11.95 5.04
N ARG A 123 1.42 12.10 6.21
CA ARG A 123 2.14 12.20 7.48
C ARG A 123 2.94 10.93 7.77
N LEU A 124 2.35 9.77 7.52
CA LEU A 124 3.04 8.49 7.70
C LEU A 124 4.29 8.44 6.82
N TYR A 125 4.16 8.76 5.54
CA TYR A 125 5.28 8.71 4.61
C TYR A 125 6.35 9.75 4.95
N GLU A 126 5.95 10.96 5.29
CA GLU A 126 6.90 11.99 5.71
C GLU A 126 7.68 11.56 6.95
N SER A 127 6.98 10.98 7.93
CA SER A 127 7.63 10.49 9.17
C SER A 127 8.59 9.32 8.89
N ALA A 128 8.39 8.61 7.79
CA ALA A 128 9.26 7.52 7.36
C ALA A 128 10.43 8.00 6.47
N GLY A 129 10.51 9.31 6.20
CA GLY A 129 11.62 9.87 5.43
C GLY A 129 11.31 10.16 3.97
N TYR A 130 10.06 10.03 3.56
CA TYR A 130 9.65 10.36 2.19
C TYR A 130 9.41 11.86 2.04
N ARG A 131 9.67 12.36 0.84
CA ARG A 131 9.41 13.76 0.50
C ARG A 131 8.62 13.81 -0.81
N ILE A 132 7.76 14.81 -0.92
CA ILE A 132 6.99 15.06 -2.15
C ILE A 132 7.95 15.60 -3.22
N PHE A 133 7.92 14.98 -4.41
CA PHE A 133 8.70 15.47 -5.53
C PHE A 133 7.84 15.83 -6.75
N GLU A 134 6.58 15.44 -6.75
CA GLU A 134 5.67 15.73 -7.87
C GLU A 134 4.24 15.72 -7.38
N THR A 135 3.40 16.57 -7.98
CA THR A 135 1.96 16.56 -7.78
C THR A 135 1.30 16.46 -9.15
N ARG A 136 0.34 15.53 -9.30
CA ARG A 136 -0.39 15.34 -10.55
C ARG A 136 -1.87 15.54 -10.34
N THR A 137 -2.48 16.33 -11.22
CA THR A 137 -3.94 16.50 -11.26
C THR A 137 -4.52 15.37 -12.10
N ILE A 138 -5.36 14.54 -11.48
CA ILE A 138 -6.03 13.41 -12.14
C ILE A 138 -7.38 13.86 -12.67
N SER A 139 -8.11 14.66 -11.86
CA SER A 139 -9.38 15.26 -12.21
C SER A 139 -9.53 16.55 -11.41
N PRO A 140 -10.56 17.37 -11.66
CA PRO A 140 -10.76 18.60 -10.89
C PRO A 140 -10.83 18.39 -9.37
N GLU A 141 -11.31 17.23 -8.94
CA GLU A 141 -11.45 16.92 -7.53
C GLU A 141 -10.35 16.01 -6.98
N LEU A 142 -9.45 15.47 -7.83
CA LEU A 142 -8.47 14.48 -7.42
C LEU A 142 -7.07 14.86 -7.86
N LYS A 143 -6.18 15.02 -6.90
CA LYS A 143 -4.75 15.23 -7.12
C LYS A 143 -3.97 14.18 -6.35
N PHE A 144 -2.91 13.67 -6.97
CA PHE A 144 -1.96 12.77 -6.31
C PHE A 144 -0.65 13.48 -6.02
N VAL A 145 -0.07 13.21 -4.87
CA VAL A 145 1.31 13.57 -4.55
C VAL A 145 2.17 12.32 -4.68
N TYR A 146 3.28 12.47 -5.39
CA TYR A 146 4.29 11.43 -5.54
C TYR A 146 5.43 11.74 -4.59
N MET A 147 5.83 10.74 -3.83
CA MET A 147 6.84 10.90 -2.79
C MET A 147 7.98 9.90 -3.01
N GLU A 148 9.16 10.27 -2.59
CA GLU A 148 10.36 9.45 -2.80
C GLU A 148 11.22 9.39 -1.54
N LYS A 149 11.99 8.33 -1.46
CA LYS A 149 13.02 8.13 -0.43
C LYS A 149 14.16 7.32 -1.03
N GLN A 150 15.38 7.75 -0.80
CA GLN A 150 16.58 6.99 -1.18
C GLN A 150 16.97 6.11 0.02
N LEU A 151 16.93 4.80 -0.16
CA LEU A 151 17.29 3.86 0.90
C LEU A 151 18.80 3.69 1.05
#